data_2f90d7475c14816c722f4d7284fc86af
#
_entry.id   2f90d7475c14816c722f4d7284fc86af
#
_cell.length_a   1.000
_cell.length_b   1.000
_cell.length_c   1.000
_cell.angle_alpha   90.00
_cell.angle_beta   90.00
_cell.angle_gamma   90.00
#
_symmetry.space_group_name_H-M   'P 1'
#
loop_
_entity.id
_entity.type
_entity.pdbx_description
1 polymer ?
#
loop_
_entity_poly.entity_id
_entity_poly.type
_entity_poly.pdbx_seq_one_letter_code
_entity_poly.pdbx_strand_id
1 'polypeptide(L)'
;MADEVLIENDGGVRIITLNRPDRLNALTGSIMEPLADACADAARDPSVGCVVVTGAGRGFCAGGDLKGDGGGKGVVPANPETGSRTEQGFARLRGYMETARLLHEMGKPTIAMVNGPVAGAGIGIAGACDLRFAGRAASFLTAFTNIGGSGDFGSTWFWTKIVGTGVARELFLLSEKLSAEEAFAKGLYTRLFDDAVLREETLKAAHKLANGPRMGLRYMKQNLNNAEDWAFEAQLDTEALNMGLSTQATAMIWREANKPRD
;
A
#
# COMPACT_ATOMS: atom_id res chain seq x y z
N MET A 1 -26.10 3.55 -3.99
CA MET A 1 -25.12 2.45 -3.97
C MET A 1 -24.24 2.70 -2.76
N ALA A 2 -23.82 1.68 -2.03
CA ALA A 2 -22.89 1.87 -0.91
C ALA A 2 -21.53 2.30 -1.46
N ASP A 3 -20.81 3.14 -0.69
CA ASP A 3 -19.47 3.57 -1.07
C ASP A 3 -18.52 2.36 -1.14
N GLU A 4 -17.81 2.21 -2.25
CA GLU A 4 -16.89 1.09 -2.49
C GLU A 4 -15.52 1.29 -1.81
N VAL A 5 -15.24 2.49 -1.31
CA VAL A 5 -14.11 2.82 -0.45
C VAL A 5 -14.64 3.53 0.78
N LEU A 6 -14.38 2.97 1.96
CA LEU A 6 -14.76 3.59 3.23
C LEU A 6 -13.53 4.23 3.87
N ILE A 7 -13.73 5.39 4.48
CA ILE A 7 -12.70 6.15 5.17
C ILE A 7 -13.12 6.32 6.63
N GLU A 8 -12.29 5.83 7.54
CA GLU A 8 -12.44 6.00 8.98
C GLU A 8 -11.21 6.76 9.52
N ASN A 9 -11.42 7.69 10.45
CA ASN A 9 -10.34 8.33 11.18
C ASN A 9 -10.42 7.92 12.64
N ASP A 10 -9.31 7.38 13.15
CA ASP A 10 -9.16 7.00 14.55
C ASP A 10 -7.92 7.72 15.12
N GLY A 11 -8.15 8.85 15.77
CA GLY A 11 -7.07 9.76 16.15
C GLY A 11 -6.27 10.21 14.92
N GLY A 12 -4.95 10.05 14.96
CA GLY A 12 -4.07 10.35 13.82
C GLY A 12 -3.94 9.23 12.79
N VAL A 13 -4.75 8.18 12.87
CA VAL A 13 -4.75 7.04 11.93
C VAL A 13 -5.90 7.20 10.94
N ARG A 14 -5.59 7.15 9.64
CA ARG A 14 -6.60 7.02 8.58
C ARG A 14 -6.68 5.58 8.14
N ILE A 15 -7.89 4.98 8.22
CA ILE A 15 -8.17 3.64 7.77
C ILE A 15 -8.94 3.74 6.46
N ILE A 16 -8.40 3.16 5.40
CA ILE A 16 -8.99 3.09 4.06
C ILE A 16 -9.41 1.65 3.82
N THR A 17 -10.71 1.41 3.69
CA THR A 17 -11.27 0.06 3.54
C THR A 17 -11.86 -0.12 2.15
N LEU A 18 -11.35 -1.10 1.40
CA LEU A 18 -11.98 -1.57 0.17
C LEU A 18 -13.29 -2.26 0.51
N ASN A 19 -14.43 -1.82 -0.06
CA ASN A 19 -15.76 -2.22 0.40
C ASN A 19 -16.62 -2.84 -0.70
N ARG A 20 -16.14 -3.96 -1.25
CA ARG A 20 -16.90 -4.89 -2.10
C ARG A 20 -16.79 -6.33 -1.57
N PRO A 21 -17.24 -6.61 -0.33
CA PRO A 21 -16.99 -7.89 0.35
C PRO A 21 -17.50 -9.11 -0.41
N ASP A 22 -18.63 -8.98 -1.12
CA ASP A 22 -19.24 -10.05 -1.94
C ASP A 22 -18.36 -10.46 -3.14
N ARG A 23 -17.40 -9.61 -3.52
CA ARG A 23 -16.44 -9.83 -4.60
C ARG A 23 -14.99 -9.90 -4.10
N LEU A 24 -14.80 -10.17 -2.80
CA LEU A 24 -13.48 -10.14 -2.15
C LEU A 24 -12.71 -8.86 -2.47
N ASN A 25 -13.41 -7.73 -2.54
CA ASN A 25 -12.86 -6.41 -2.81
C ASN A 25 -12.09 -6.33 -4.14
N ALA A 26 -12.58 -7.05 -5.15
CA ALA A 26 -12.02 -6.97 -6.50
C ALA A 26 -12.15 -5.56 -7.06
N LEU A 27 -11.08 -5.08 -7.71
CA LEU A 27 -10.92 -3.71 -8.17
C LEU A 27 -11.67 -3.47 -9.48
N THR A 28 -12.47 -2.41 -9.49
CA THR A 28 -13.14 -1.82 -10.67
C THR A 28 -12.68 -0.37 -10.81
N GLY A 29 -13.03 0.32 -11.90
CA GLY A 29 -12.80 1.76 -12.02
C GLY A 29 -13.43 2.55 -10.89
N SER A 30 -14.64 2.15 -10.45
CA SER A 30 -15.38 2.79 -9.35
C SER A 30 -14.73 2.65 -7.98
N ILE A 31 -13.80 1.71 -7.79
CA ILE A 31 -13.01 1.57 -6.55
C ILE A 31 -11.61 2.17 -6.66
N MET A 32 -11.00 2.07 -7.84
CA MET A 32 -9.60 2.49 -8.05
C MET A 32 -9.42 4.00 -7.99
N GLU A 33 -10.35 4.77 -8.57
CA GLU A 33 -10.32 6.24 -8.52
C GLU A 33 -10.52 6.76 -7.09
N PRO A 34 -11.60 6.40 -6.35
CA PRO A 34 -11.76 6.81 -4.96
C PRO A 34 -10.63 6.35 -4.03
N LEU A 35 -10.03 5.20 -4.30
CA LEU A 35 -8.88 4.71 -3.53
C LEU A 35 -7.64 5.60 -3.72
N ALA A 36 -7.35 6.00 -4.96
CA ALA A 36 -6.25 6.92 -5.26
C ALA A 36 -6.49 8.29 -4.61
N ASP A 37 -7.73 8.81 -4.69
CA ASP A 37 -8.12 10.07 -4.06
C ASP A 37 -7.98 10.00 -2.54
N ALA A 38 -8.44 8.92 -1.90
CA ALA A 38 -8.30 8.70 -0.46
C ALA A 38 -6.83 8.67 -0.02
N CYS A 39 -5.95 8.03 -0.81
CA CYS A 39 -4.51 8.02 -0.54
C CYS A 39 -3.90 9.42 -0.72
N ALA A 40 -4.29 10.17 -1.76
CA ALA A 40 -3.83 11.53 -2.00
C ALA A 40 -4.27 12.50 -0.91
N ASP A 41 -5.50 12.37 -0.44
CA ASP A 41 -6.02 13.17 0.68
C ASP A 41 -5.31 12.83 1.98
N ALA A 42 -5.11 11.55 2.28
CA ALA A 42 -4.35 11.12 3.45
C ALA A 42 -2.92 11.65 3.42
N ALA A 43 -2.28 11.69 2.23
CA ALA A 43 -0.93 12.23 2.10
C ALA A 43 -0.84 13.72 2.44
N ARG A 44 -1.87 14.51 2.07
CA ARG A 44 -1.93 15.98 2.27
C ARG A 44 -2.44 16.40 3.65
N ASP A 45 -3.31 15.59 4.27
CA ASP A 45 -3.97 15.96 5.52
C ASP A 45 -2.97 15.96 6.71
N PRO A 46 -2.67 17.13 7.33
CA PRO A 46 -1.72 17.22 8.43
C PRO A 46 -2.21 16.51 9.71
N SER A 47 -3.49 16.22 9.84
CA SER A 47 -4.04 15.48 10.99
C SER A 47 -3.66 13.98 10.93
N VAL A 48 -3.45 13.43 9.73
CA VAL A 48 -3.09 12.03 9.52
C VAL A 48 -1.60 11.82 9.76
N GLY A 49 -1.25 10.89 10.64
CA GLY A 49 0.12 10.48 10.95
C GLY A 49 0.47 9.07 10.48
N CYS A 50 -0.54 8.21 10.24
CA CYS A 50 -0.37 6.86 9.71
C CYS A 50 -1.58 6.48 8.86
N VAL A 51 -1.38 5.69 7.81
CA VAL A 51 -2.45 5.16 6.95
C VAL A 51 -2.50 3.65 7.08
N VAL A 52 -3.70 3.10 7.25
CA VAL A 52 -3.98 1.67 7.22
C VAL A 52 -4.87 1.37 6.03
N VAL A 53 -4.49 0.41 5.18
CA VAL A 53 -5.32 -0.09 4.08
C VAL A 53 -5.80 -1.50 4.42
N THR A 54 -7.09 -1.79 4.22
CA THR A 54 -7.68 -3.11 4.49
C THR A 54 -8.85 -3.40 3.57
N GLY A 55 -9.43 -4.59 3.67
CA GLY A 55 -10.64 -4.97 2.95
C GLY A 55 -11.82 -5.26 3.88
N ALA A 56 -13.02 -4.92 3.47
CA ALA A 56 -14.24 -5.30 4.18
C ALA A 56 -14.50 -6.81 4.06
N GLY A 57 -15.08 -7.39 5.10
CA GLY A 57 -15.46 -8.80 5.11
C GLY A 57 -14.27 -9.75 5.16
N ARG A 58 -14.32 -10.84 4.37
CA ARG A 58 -13.40 -11.98 4.47
C ARG A 58 -12.17 -11.90 3.56
N GLY A 59 -11.93 -10.82 2.84
CA GLY A 59 -10.81 -10.69 1.90
C GLY A 59 -10.16 -9.33 1.98
N PHE A 60 -8.87 -9.26 1.69
CA PHE A 60 -8.20 -7.98 1.51
C PHE A 60 -8.54 -7.41 0.13
N CYS A 61 -8.09 -8.06 -0.95
CA CYS A 61 -8.34 -7.64 -2.33
C CYS A 61 -8.01 -8.78 -3.30
N ALA A 62 -8.96 -9.17 -4.13
CA ALA A 62 -8.78 -10.26 -5.11
C ALA A 62 -8.13 -9.83 -6.44
N GLY A 63 -7.66 -8.57 -6.55
CA GLY A 63 -7.12 -8.02 -7.79
C GLY A 63 -8.20 -7.43 -8.69
N GLY A 64 -7.92 -7.27 -9.98
CA GLY A 64 -8.88 -6.73 -10.94
C GLY A 64 -10.14 -7.59 -11.08
N ASP A 65 -11.31 -6.98 -11.18
CA ASP A 65 -12.58 -7.68 -11.41
C ASP A 65 -12.66 -8.20 -12.84
N LEU A 66 -12.32 -9.47 -13.05
CA LEU A 66 -12.34 -10.12 -14.36
C LEU A 66 -13.76 -10.38 -14.92
N LYS A 67 -14.77 -10.32 -14.06
CA LYS A 67 -16.17 -10.58 -14.42
C LYS A 67 -16.99 -9.30 -14.63
N GLY A 68 -16.48 -8.17 -14.15
CA GLY A 68 -17.09 -6.86 -14.26
C GLY A 68 -16.37 -5.97 -15.29
N ASP A 69 -16.69 -4.67 -15.27
CA ASP A 69 -16.11 -3.67 -16.20
C ASP A 69 -14.62 -3.34 -15.91
N GLY A 70 -14.05 -3.88 -14.83
CA GLY A 70 -12.67 -3.61 -14.39
C GLY A 70 -11.60 -4.44 -15.08
N GLY A 71 -11.93 -5.58 -15.60
CA GLY A 71 -10.98 -6.54 -16.19
C GLY A 71 -10.93 -6.47 -17.71
N GLY A 72 -10.33 -5.48 -18.32
CA GLY A 72 -9.92 -5.50 -19.73
C GLY A 72 -11.03 -5.48 -20.80
N LYS A 73 -12.31 -5.57 -20.43
CA LYS A 73 -13.46 -5.50 -21.34
C LYS A 73 -14.12 -4.13 -21.42
N GLY A 74 -13.67 -3.17 -20.64
CA GLY A 74 -14.01 -1.77 -20.86
C GLY A 74 -13.36 -1.34 -22.18
N VAL A 75 -14.03 -1.67 -23.29
CA VAL A 75 -13.64 -1.18 -24.61
C VAL A 75 -13.83 0.34 -24.57
N VAL A 76 -12.79 1.06 -24.21
CA VAL A 76 -12.74 2.50 -24.50
C VAL A 76 -12.85 2.60 -26.02
N PRO A 77 -13.88 3.27 -26.59
CA PRO A 77 -13.95 3.48 -28.01
C PRO A 77 -12.65 4.13 -28.46
N ALA A 78 -12.04 3.63 -29.53
CA ALA A 78 -10.85 4.28 -30.08
C ALA A 78 -11.25 5.70 -30.49
N ASN A 79 -10.70 6.70 -29.79
CA ASN A 79 -10.81 8.09 -30.23
C ASN A 79 -9.50 8.44 -30.93
N PRO A 80 -9.51 8.77 -32.23
CA PRO A 80 -8.32 9.13 -32.98
C PRO A 80 -7.54 10.30 -32.36
N GLU A 81 -8.23 11.19 -31.62
CA GLU A 81 -7.62 12.35 -30.95
C GLU A 81 -6.90 11.99 -29.64
N THR A 82 -7.23 10.85 -29.04
CA THR A 82 -6.67 10.42 -27.74
C THR A 82 -5.78 9.19 -27.82
N GLY A 83 -5.42 8.77 -29.03
CA GLY A 83 -4.51 7.65 -29.28
C GLY A 83 -5.23 6.30 -29.50
N SER A 84 -4.42 5.26 -29.69
CA SER A 84 -4.91 3.88 -29.86
C SER A 84 -5.57 3.33 -28.59
N ARG A 85 -6.39 2.28 -28.73
CA ARG A 85 -6.98 1.58 -27.57
C ARG A 85 -5.94 1.12 -26.56
N THR A 86 -4.78 0.70 -27.01
CA THR A 86 -3.68 0.25 -26.15
C THR A 86 -3.11 1.42 -25.35
N GLU A 87 -2.89 2.58 -25.98
CA GLU A 87 -2.39 3.79 -25.31
C GLU A 87 -3.40 4.30 -24.28
N GLN A 88 -4.68 4.32 -24.60
CA GLN A 88 -5.74 4.72 -23.65
C GLN A 88 -5.83 3.73 -22.48
N GLY A 89 -5.73 2.42 -22.76
CA GLY A 89 -5.71 1.37 -21.75
C GLY A 89 -4.50 1.52 -20.82
N PHE A 90 -3.33 1.78 -21.38
CA PHE A 90 -2.10 2.06 -20.64
C PHE A 90 -2.26 3.30 -19.73
N ALA A 91 -2.70 4.43 -20.28
CA ALA A 91 -2.85 5.67 -19.53
C ALA A 91 -3.82 5.50 -18.35
N ARG A 92 -4.94 4.84 -18.60
CA ARG A 92 -5.93 4.54 -17.53
C ARG A 92 -5.34 3.64 -16.44
N LEU A 93 -4.75 2.50 -16.82
CA LEU A 93 -4.13 1.58 -15.85
C LEU A 93 -3.02 2.28 -15.07
N ARG A 94 -2.17 3.07 -15.76
CA ARG A 94 -1.11 3.84 -15.10
C ARG A 94 -1.68 4.87 -14.10
N GLY A 95 -2.82 5.48 -14.41
CA GLY A 95 -3.55 6.35 -13.48
C GLY A 95 -3.99 5.61 -12.23
N TYR A 96 -4.54 4.41 -12.36
CA TYR A 96 -4.95 3.60 -11.21
C TYR A 96 -3.76 3.14 -10.34
N MET A 97 -2.59 2.93 -10.93
CA MET A 97 -1.36 2.59 -10.19
C MET A 97 -0.84 3.73 -9.31
N GLU A 98 -1.41 4.93 -9.44
CA GLU A 98 -1.08 6.08 -8.58
C GLU A 98 -1.31 5.76 -7.10
N THR A 99 -2.28 4.91 -6.78
CA THR A 99 -2.49 4.37 -5.42
C THR A 99 -1.22 3.75 -4.86
N ALA A 100 -0.57 2.86 -5.62
CA ALA A 100 0.66 2.20 -5.16
C ALA A 100 1.81 3.20 -4.99
N ARG A 101 1.96 4.15 -5.93
CA ARG A 101 2.96 5.21 -5.81
C ARG A 101 2.75 6.06 -4.56
N LEU A 102 1.51 6.51 -4.33
CA LEU A 102 1.18 7.32 -3.16
C LEU A 102 1.44 6.59 -1.84
N LEU A 103 1.04 5.31 -1.72
CA LEU A 103 1.28 4.52 -0.50
C LEU A 103 2.78 4.36 -0.22
N HIS A 104 3.58 4.17 -1.27
CA HIS A 104 5.03 4.02 -1.15
C HIS A 104 5.74 5.34 -0.84
N GLU A 105 5.40 6.42 -1.56
CA GLU A 105 6.14 7.69 -1.50
C GLU A 105 5.63 8.69 -0.46
N MET A 106 4.36 8.57 0.01
CA MET A 106 3.84 9.54 0.98
C MET A 106 4.73 9.62 2.23
N GLY A 107 4.94 10.83 2.74
CA GLY A 107 5.78 11.08 3.91
C GLY A 107 5.16 10.62 5.25
N LYS A 108 4.35 9.57 5.23
CA LYS A 108 3.65 8.98 6.38
C LYS A 108 3.79 7.47 6.32
N PRO A 109 3.98 6.78 7.46
CA PRO A 109 3.93 5.32 7.51
C PRO A 109 2.60 4.76 6.99
N THR A 110 2.69 3.64 6.28
CA THR A 110 1.54 2.92 5.72
C THR A 110 1.56 1.46 6.14
N ILE A 111 0.38 0.90 6.49
CA ILE A 111 0.23 -0.49 6.91
C ILE A 111 -0.85 -1.15 6.05
N ALA A 112 -0.52 -2.26 5.39
CA ALA A 112 -1.52 -3.16 4.84
C ALA A 112 -1.98 -4.12 5.95
N MET A 113 -3.24 -4.02 6.36
CA MET A 113 -3.89 -4.97 7.27
C MET A 113 -4.59 -6.04 6.42
N VAL A 114 -3.88 -7.14 6.18
CA VAL A 114 -4.30 -8.22 5.27
C VAL A 114 -5.20 -9.19 6.02
N ASN A 115 -6.51 -8.90 6.01
CA ASN A 115 -7.54 -9.62 6.75
C ASN A 115 -8.05 -10.89 6.07
N GLY A 116 -7.52 -11.25 4.88
CA GLY A 116 -7.96 -12.41 4.12
C GLY A 116 -7.22 -12.53 2.79
N PRO A 117 -7.75 -13.28 1.80
CA PRO A 117 -7.12 -13.46 0.51
C PRO A 117 -6.69 -12.15 -0.16
N VAL A 118 -5.45 -12.14 -0.67
CA VAL A 118 -4.87 -11.06 -1.47
C VAL A 118 -4.30 -11.60 -2.75
N ALA A 119 -4.69 -11.02 -3.90
CA ALA A 119 -4.27 -11.51 -5.20
C ALA A 119 -4.13 -10.39 -6.25
N GLY A 120 -3.37 -10.64 -7.32
CA GLY A 120 -3.24 -9.75 -8.48
C GLY A 120 -2.86 -8.32 -8.08
N ALA A 121 -3.57 -7.30 -8.57
CA ALA A 121 -3.34 -5.90 -8.20
C ALA A 121 -3.38 -5.65 -6.68
N GLY A 122 -4.13 -6.47 -5.92
CA GLY A 122 -4.18 -6.39 -4.46
C GLY A 122 -2.82 -6.61 -3.80
N ILE A 123 -1.98 -7.53 -4.35
CA ILE A 123 -0.62 -7.71 -3.83
C ILE A 123 0.27 -6.50 -4.11
N GLY A 124 0.02 -5.77 -5.20
CA GLY A 124 0.72 -4.51 -5.49
C GLY A 124 0.39 -3.43 -4.46
N ILE A 125 -0.89 -3.29 -4.09
CA ILE A 125 -1.33 -2.38 -3.03
C ILE A 125 -0.71 -2.76 -1.68
N ALA A 126 -0.72 -4.06 -1.32
CA ALA A 126 -0.11 -4.54 -0.09
C ALA A 126 1.42 -4.35 -0.08
N GLY A 127 2.08 -4.60 -1.21
CA GLY A 127 3.53 -4.44 -1.39
C GLY A 127 3.99 -2.99 -1.29
N ALA A 128 3.14 -2.05 -1.75
CA ALA A 128 3.42 -0.62 -1.69
C ALA A 128 3.36 -0.03 -0.27
N CYS A 129 2.74 -0.72 0.69
CA CYS A 129 2.74 -0.30 2.08
C CYS A 129 4.08 -0.62 2.76
N ASP A 130 4.48 0.22 3.74
CA ASP A 130 5.72 0.00 4.50
C ASP A 130 5.68 -1.31 5.31
N LEU A 131 4.54 -1.57 5.96
CA LEU A 131 4.33 -2.76 6.79
C LEU A 131 3.13 -3.58 6.28
N ARG A 132 3.21 -4.89 6.45
CA ARG A 132 2.15 -5.84 6.08
C ARG A 132 1.86 -6.75 7.26
N PHE A 133 0.71 -6.53 7.90
CA PHE A 133 0.22 -7.34 9.01
C PHE A 133 -0.90 -8.23 8.51
N ALA A 134 -0.78 -9.51 8.69
CA ALA A 134 -1.74 -10.48 8.16
C ALA A 134 -2.44 -11.26 9.27
N GLY A 135 -3.70 -11.60 9.02
CA GLY A 135 -4.42 -12.62 9.77
C GLY A 135 -4.13 -14.03 9.24
N ARG A 136 -4.41 -15.06 10.00
CA ARG A 136 -4.21 -16.46 9.58
C ARG A 136 -5.14 -16.87 8.44
N ALA A 137 -6.29 -16.19 8.28
CA ALA A 137 -7.20 -16.38 7.13
C ALA A 137 -6.65 -15.79 5.83
N ALA A 138 -5.54 -15.04 5.86
CA ALA A 138 -4.92 -14.49 4.68
C ALA A 138 -4.35 -15.60 3.78
N SER A 139 -4.34 -15.33 2.49
CA SER A 139 -3.58 -16.13 1.52
C SER A 139 -3.01 -15.20 0.46
N PHE A 140 -1.87 -15.56 -0.10
CA PHE A 140 -1.17 -14.78 -1.10
C PHE A 140 -1.15 -15.49 -2.45
N LEU A 141 -1.48 -14.76 -3.53
CA LEU A 141 -1.45 -15.31 -4.89
C LEU A 141 -1.08 -14.20 -5.88
N THR A 142 -0.06 -14.38 -6.69
CA THR A 142 0.29 -13.41 -7.74
C THR A 142 -0.81 -13.32 -8.82
N ALA A 143 -1.37 -14.45 -9.23
CA ALA A 143 -2.51 -14.62 -10.14
C ALA A 143 -2.33 -14.11 -11.59
N PHE A 144 -1.31 -13.31 -11.90
CA PHE A 144 -1.18 -12.68 -13.21
C PHE A 144 -1.00 -13.68 -14.34
N THR A 145 -0.09 -14.66 -14.20
CA THR A 145 0.16 -15.68 -15.24
C THR A 145 -1.07 -16.53 -15.51
N ASN A 146 -1.94 -16.75 -14.53
CA ASN A 146 -3.18 -17.53 -14.67
C ASN A 146 -4.18 -16.88 -15.66
N ILE A 147 -4.04 -15.58 -15.91
CA ILE A 147 -4.88 -14.82 -16.83
C ILE A 147 -4.10 -14.26 -18.04
N GLY A 148 -2.85 -14.70 -18.22
CA GLY A 148 -1.97 -14.19 -19.27
C GLY A 148 -1.47 -12.76 -19.02
N GLY A 149 -1.56 -12.26 -17.79
CA GLY A 149 -1.05 -10.95 -17.38
C GLY A 149 0.42 -10.99 -16.95
N SER A 150 1.06 -9.83 -16.91
CA SER A 150 2.49 -9.68 -16.58
C SER A 150 2.77 -8.96 -15.26
N GLY A 151 1.74 -8.50 -14.57
CA GLY A 151 1.86 -7.71 -13.34
C GLY A 151 1.44 -6.26 -13.52
N ASP A 152 0.95 -5.66 -12.45
CA ASP A 152 0.54 -4.27 -12.35
C ASP A 152 0.73 -3.73 -10.93
N PHE A 153 0.33 -2.46 -10.67
CA PHE A 153 0.46 -1.79 -9.37
C PHE A 153 1.86 -1.90 -8.73
N GLY A 154 2.92 -1.99 -9.55
CA GLY A 154 4.29 -2.12 -9.06
C GLY A 154 4.60 -3.46 -8.38
N SER A 155 3.71 -4.45 -8.49
CA SER A 155 3.83 -5.73 -7.76
C SER A 155 5.17 -6.43 -8.00
N THR A 156 5.65 -6.52 -9.23
CA THR A 156 6.95 -7.14 -9.54
C THR A 156 8.11 -6.37 -8.91
N TRP A 157 8.04 -5.04 -8.87
CA TRP A 157 9.08 -4.21 -8.28
C TRP A 157 9.11 -4.36 -6.75
N PHE A 158 7.97 -4.16 -6.07
CA PHE A 158 7.90 -4.26 -4.61
C PHE A 158 8.32 -5.63 -4.11
N TRP A 159 7.75 -6.70 -4.67
CA TRP A 159 8.04 -8.05 -4.16
C TRP A 159 9.47 -8.48 -4.47
N THR A 160 10.08 -8.02 -5.56
CA THR A 160 11.52 -8.25 -5.81
C THR A 160 12.40 -7.59 -4.74
N LYS A 161 12.05 -6.38 -4.30
CA LYS A 161 12.76 -5.69 -3.22
C LYS A 161 12.51 -6.33 -1.85
N ILE A 162 11.27 -6.75 -1.57
CA ILE A 162 10.88 -7.30 -0.26
C ILE A 162 11.48 -8.68 -0.01
N VAL A 163 11.41 -9.60 -0.98
CA VAL A 163 11.81 -11.01 -0.77
C VAL A 163 13.00 -11.46 -1.62
N GLY A 164 13.58 -10.55 -2.39
CA GLY A 164 14.68 -10.83 -3.30
C GLY A 164 14.25 -11.51 -4.60
N THR A 165 15.13 -11.45 -5.60
CA THR A 165 14.84 -11.89 -6.98
C THR A 165 14.48 -13.36 -7.11
N GLY A 166 15.09 -14.24 -6.32
CA GLY A 166 14.84 -15.69 -6.37
C GLY A 166 13.42 -16.04 -5.98
N VAL A 167 13.00 -15.61 -4.78
CA VAL A 167 11.64 -15.84 -4.26
C VAL A 167 10.59 -15.14 -5.11
N ALA A 168 10.84 -13.89 -5.53
CA ALA A 168 9.91 -13.17 -6.39
C ALA A 168 9.67 -13.92 -7.72
N ARG A 169 10.72 -14.43 -8.37
CA ARG A 169 10.58 -15.20 -9.62
C ARG A 169 9.74 -16.47 -9.41
N GLU A 170 9.96 -17.22 -8.35
CA GLU A 170 9.15 -18.39 -7.99
C GLU A 170 7.68 -18.01 -7.86
N LEU A 171 7.37 -16.96 -7.06
CA LEU A 171 6.01 -16.49 -6.82
C LEU A 171 5.30 -16.07 -8.11
N PHE A 172 5.97 -15.28 -8.96
CA PHE A 172 5.33 -14.70 -10.16
C PHE A 172 5.24 -15.68 -11.33
N LEU A 173 6.23 -16.58 -11.49
CA LEU A 173 6.25 -17.49 -12.62
C LEU A 173 5.42 -18.76 -12.37
N LEU A 174 5.46 -19.32 -11.15
CA LEU A 174 4.65 -20.50 -10.80
C LEU A 174 3.24 -20.11 -10.40
N SER A 175 3.05 -18.93 -9.82
CA SER A 175 1.75 -18.40 -9.39
C SER A 175 0.96 -19.38 -8.51
N GLU A 176 1.64 -19.98 -7.55
CA GLU A 176 1.05 -20.88 -6.56
C GLU A 176 0.48 -20.08 -5.39
N LYS A 177 -0.64 -20.59 -4.87
CA LYS A 177 -1.29 -19.95 -3.70
C LYS A 177 -0.55 -20.35 -2.44
N LEU A 178 -0.14 -19.35 -1.66
CA LEU A 178 0.44 -19.53 -0.33
C LEU A 178 -0.57 -19.31 0.78
N SER A 179 -0.48 -20.10 1.84
CA SER A 179 -1.12 -19.79 3.13
C SER A 179 -0.48 -18.57 3.80
N ALA A 180 -1.12 -18.06 4.86
CA ALA A 180 -0.59 -16.95 5.63
C ALA A 180 0.77 -17.29 6.27
N GLU A 181 0.92 -18.51 6.77
CA GLU A 181 2.14 -19.02 7.39
C GLU A 181 3.29 -19.15 6.38
N GLU A 182 3.03 -19.72 5.20
CA GLU A 182 4.01 -19.83 4.13
C GLU A 182 4.48 -18.46 3.63
N ALA A 183 3.53 -17.54 3.44
CA ALA A 183 3.81 -16.16 3.05
C ALA A 183 4.64 -15.42 4.13
N PHE A 184 4.31 -15.61 5.41
CA PHE A 184 5.09 -15.06 6.51
C PHE A 184 6.50 -15.65 6.59
N ALA A 185 6.65 -16.96 6.43
CA ALA A 185 7.94 -17.62 6.44
C ALA A 185 8.85 -17.17 5.29
N LYS A 186 8.28 -16.80 4.13
CA LYS A 186 9.00 -16.22 3.00
C LYS A 186 9.27 -14.68 3.15
N GLY A 187 8.80 -14.03 4.24
CA GLY A 187 9.00 -12.61 4.48
C GLY A 187 8.00 -11.68 3.75
N LEU A 188 6.93 -12.22 3.17
CA LEU A 188 5.89 -11.41 2.52
C LEU A 188 5.09 -10.58 3.52
N TYR A 189 4.85 -11.10 4.72
CA TYR A 189 4.21 -10.38 5.82
C TYR A 189 5.22 -10.05 6.91
N THR A 190 5.15 -8.83 7.45
CA THR A 190 6.02 -8.38 8.54
C THR A 190 5.57 -8.90 9.89
N ARG A 191 4.27 -9.19 10.03
CA ARG A 191 3.68 -9.81 11.23
C ARG A 191 2.51 -10.72 10.84
N LEU A 192 2.32 -11.77 11.61
CA LEU A 192 1.20 -12.70 11.50
C LEU A 192 0.47 -12.78 12.84
N PHE A 193 -0.85 -12.60 12.82
CA PHE A 193 -1.70 -12.60 14.00
C PHE A 193 -2.87 -13.58 13.84
N ASP A 194 -3.47 -13.97 14.95
CA ASP A 194 -4.77 -14.59 14.91
C ASP A 194 -5.81 -13.56 14.43
N ASP A 195 -6.79 -14.01 13.63
CA ASP A 195 -7.74 -13.12 12.97
C ASP A 195 -8.52 -12.24 13.96
N ALA A 196 -8.82 -12.78 15.13
CA ALA A 196 -9.56 -12.08 16.19
C ALA A 196 -8.84 -10.83 16.72
N VAL A 197 -7.51 -10.80 16.69
CA VAL A 197 -6.70 -9.70 17.23
C VAL A 197 -6.00 -8.87 16.17
N LEU A 198 -6.12 -9.24 14.88
CA LEU A 198 -5.44 -8.55 13.78
C LEU A 198 -5.72 -7.03 13.77
N ARG A 199 -6.99 -6.64 13.87
CA ARG A 199 -7.37 -5.21 13.85
C ARG A 199 -6.78 -4.48 15.06
N GLU A 200 -6.92 -5.02 16.23
CA GLU A 200 -6.41 -4.43 17.48
C GLU A 200 -4.89 -4.21 17.41
N GLU A 201 -4.14 -5.25 17.08
CA GLU A 201 -2.68 -5.18 17.00
C GLU A 201 -2.18 -4.28 15.88
N THR A 202 -2.94 -4.20 14.76
CA THR A 202 -2.64 -3.27 13.68
C THR A 202 -2.85 -1.83 14.12
N LEU A 203 -3.98 -1.52 14.74
CA LEU A 203 -4.29 -0.17 15.23
C LEU A 203 -3.33 0.28 16.33
N LYS A 204 -2.95 -0.60 17.23
CA LYS A 204 -1.92 -0.33 18.24
C LYS A 204 -0.60 0.10 17.62
N ALA A 205 -0.15 -0.57 16.56
CA ALA A 205 1.05 -0.18 15.81
C ALA A 205 0.84 1.13 15.04
N ALA A 206 -0.31 1.30 14.40
CA ALA A 206 -0.66 2.51 13.66
C ALA A 206 -0.71 3.74 14.56
N HIS A 207 -1.31 3.66 15.74
CA HIS A 207 -1.31 4.73 16.75
C HIS A 207 0.08 5.06 17.25
N LYS A 208 0.93 4.05 17.47
CA LYS A 208 2.34 4.29 17.83
C LYS A 208 3.05 5.11 16.76
N LEU A 209 2.82 4.81 15.49
CA LEU A 209 3.40 5.55 14.36
C LEU A 209 2.79 6.95 14.23
N ALA A 210 1.46 7.07 14.31
CA ALA A 210 0.75 8.34 14.16
C ALA A 210 1.12 9.36 15.25
N ASN A 211 1.37 8.88 16.47
CA ASN A 211 1.78 9.69 17.63
C ASN A 211 3.31 9.85 17.75
N GLY A 212 4.08 9.24 16.85
CA GLY A 212 5.53 9.32 16.83
C GLY A 212 6.05 10.64 16.26
N PRO A 213 7.38 10.81 16.20
CA PRO A 213 8.04 12.00 15.67
C PRO A 213 7.84 12.07 14.14
N ARG A 214 6.81 12.77 13.69
CA ARG A 214 6.35 12.78 12.29
C ARG A 214 7.45 13.11 11.28
N MET A 215 8.30 14.12 11.58
CA MET A 215 9.40 14.47 10.69
C MET A 215 10.48 13.38 10.65
N GLY A 216 10.78 12.78 11.80
CA GLY A 216 11.69 11.63 11.86
C GLY A 216 11.18 10.44 11.05
N LEU A 217 9.90 10.08 11.20
CA LEU A 217 9.28 8.98 10.45
C LEU A 217 9.24 9.28 8.94
N ARG A 218 8.92 10.52 8.54
CA ARG A 218 8.94 10.95 7.15
C ARG A 218 10.32 10.75 6.51
N TYR A 219 11.35 11.27 7.14
CA TYR A 219 12.70 11.18 6.61
C TYR A 219 13.28 9.77 6.71
N MET A 220 12.90 9.00 7.73
CA MET A 220 13.25 7.58 7.81
C MET A 220 12.66 6.79 6.64
N LYS A 221 11.36 6.98 6.33
CA LYS A 221 10.74 6.35 5.17
C LYS A 221 11.42 6.78 3.87
N GLN A 222 11.73 8.06 3.70
CA GLN A 222 12.46 8.56 2.53
C GLN A 222 13.84 7.89 2.40
N ASN A 223 14.59 7.77 3.49
CA ASN A 223 15.89 7.09 3.48
C ASN A 223 15.76 5.62 3.08
N LEU A 224 14.76 4.92 3.61
CA LEU A 224 14.48 3.51 3.27
C LEU A 224 14.12 3.35 1.79
N ASN A 225 13.25 4.22 1.26
CA ASN A 225 12.86 4.18 -0.15
C ASN A 225 14.06 4.49 -1.07
N ASN A 226 14.87 5.49 -0.73
CA ASN A 226 16.08 5.82 -1.50
C ASN A 226 17.08 4.66 -1.52
N ALA A 227 17.26 3.96 -0.39
CA ALA A 227 18.17 2.83 -0.27
C ALA A 227 17.81 1.65 -1.20
N GLU A 228 16.59 1.62 -1.72
CA GLU A 228 16.19 0.58 -2.67
C GLU A 228 16.89 0.70 -4.03
N ASP A 229 17.29 1.92 -4.44
CA ASP A 229 17.80 2.18 -5.81
C ASP A 229 19.07 3.07 -5.85
N TRP A 230 19.44 3.72 -4.75
CA TRP A 230 20.53 4.69 -4.75
C TRP A 230 21.90 4.06 -4.49
N ALA A 231 22.94 4.72 -5.01
CA ALA A 231 24.32 4.40 -4.67
C ALA A 231 24.61 4.76 -3.20
N PHE A 232 25.44 3.97 -2.55
CA PHE A 232 25.75 4.10 -1.12
C PHE A 232 26.21 5.52 -0.70
N GLU A 233 27.09 6.15 -1.48
CA GLU A 233 27.58 7.51 -1.17
C GLU A 233 26.44 8.56 -1.18
N ALA A 234 25.57 8.52 -2.19
CA ALA A 234 24.42 9.42 -2.26
C ALA A 234 23.43 9.18 -1.08
N GLN A 235 23.32 7.93 -0.64
CA GLN A 235 22.51 7.58 0.52
C GLN A 235 23.10 8.17 1.81
N LEU A 236 24.41 8.11 2.02
CA LEU A 236 25.06 8.69 3.19
C LEU A 236 24.85 10.21 3.29
N ASP A 237 25.00 10.92 2.17
CA ASP A 237 24.76 12.36 2.11
C ASP A 237 23.32 12.72 2.48
N THR A 238 22.37 11.95 1.95
CA THR A 238 20.95 12.16 2.24
C THR A 238 20.59 11.82 3.68
N GLU A 239 21.12 10.74 4.23
CA GLU A 239 20.92 10.39 5.65
C GLU A 239 21.46 11.47 6.59
N ALA A 240 22.64 12.01 6.31
CA ALA A 240 23.22 13.09 7.09
C ALA A 240 22.32 14.35 7.07
N LEU A 241 21.82 14.73 5.89
CA LEU A 241 20.89 15.85 5.74
C LEU A 241 19.57 15.59 6.49
N ASN A 242 18.96 14.44 6.26
CA ASN A 242 17.66 14.07 6.82
C ASN A 242 17.74 13.94 8.36
N MET A 243 18.85 13.45 8.89
CA MET A 243 19.09 13.40 10.34
C MET A 243 19.14 14.81 10.93
N GLY A 244 19.84 15.74 10.30
CA GLY A 244 19.88 17.14 10.72
C GLY A 244 18.50 17.80 10.73
N LEU A 245 17.74 17.63 9.64
CA LEU A 245 16.39 18.21 9.50
C LEU A 245 15.40 17.62 10.54
N SER A 246 15.42 16.32 10.75
CA SER A 246 14.49 15.65 11.68
C SER A 246 14.77 15.98 13.15
N THR A 247 16.05 16.06 13.53
CA THR A 247 16.42 16.43 14.90
C THR A 247 16.18 17.90 15.21
N GLN A 248 16.40 18.79 14.24
CA GLN A 248 16.05 20.21 14.37
C GLN A 248 14.55 20.41 14.58
N ALA A 249 13.71 19.75 13.77
CA ALA A 249 12.27 19.82 13.91
C ALA A 249 11.79 19.31 15.29
N THR A 250 12.35 18.19 15.77
CA THR A 250 12.04 17.64 17.10
C THR A 250 12.46 18.60 18.21
N ALA A 251 13.62 19.21 18.12
CA ALA A 251 14.10 20.19 19.12
C ALA A 251 13.22 21.45 19.14
N MET A 252 12.72 21.92 18.01
CA MET A 252 11.79 23.05 17.93
C MET A 252 10.45 22.73 18.62
N ILE A 253 9.87 21.57 18.35
CA ILE A 253 8.63 21.11 18.98
C ILE A 253 8.81 20.99 20.50
N TRP A 254 9.93 20.41 20.96
CA TRP A 254 10.24 20.26 22.37
C TRP A 254 10.37 21.63 23.08
N ARG A 255 11.07 22.58 22.47
CA ARG A 255 11.22 23.93 23.00
C ARG A 255 9.87 24.66 23.13
N GLU A 256 9.00 24.53 22.11
CA GLU A 256 7.68 25.16 22.13
C GLU A 256 6.78 24.57 23.24
N ALA A 257 6.80 23.22 23.38
CA ALA A 257 6.04 22.51 24.42
C ALA A 257 6.50 22.84 25.86
N ASN A 258 7.76 23.25 26.03
CA ASN A 258 8.38 23.54 27.35
C ASN A 258 8.67 25.03 27.56
N LYS A 259 8.08 25.95 26.78
CA LYS A 259 8.11 27.38 27.08
C LYS A 259 7.44 27.66 28.43
N PRO A 260 8.02 28.50 29.29
CA PRO A 260 7.33 28.98 30.47
C PRO A 260 5.99 29.62 30.04
N ARG A 261 4.92 29.27 30.73
CA ARG A 261 3.63 29.99 30.57
C ARG A 261 3.76 31.24 31.42
N ASP A 262 3.78 32.43 30.77
CA ASP A 262 3.69 33.72 31.44
C ASP A 262 2.34 33.88 32.16
#